data_56fb40a93d76d81d29c7a63233cd009c
#
_entry.id   56fb40a93d76d81d29c7a63233cd009c
#
_cell.length_a   1.000
_cell.length_b   1.000
_cell.length_c   1.000
_cell.angle_alpha   90.00
_cell.angle_beta   90.00
_cell.angle_gamma   90.00
#
_symmetry.space_group_name_H-M   'P 1'
#
loop_
_entity.id
_entity.type
_entity.pdbx_description
1 polymer ?
#
loop_
_entity_poly.entity_id
_entity_poly.type
_entity_poly.pdbx_seq_one_letter_code
_entity_poly.pdbx_strand_id
1 'polypeptide(L)'
;ADPQAVLRLAKTTLDIEIAGLSEVAERLDGDFVHAVEAILACRGRVVVSGMGKSGHIGRKIAATLASTGTPAFFMHPGEAAHGDLGMVTGADVWVALSNSGESDEILALVPSIKRRGVPFIAITGKADSSLAQEADIHLDSGVAREACPLNLAPTASTTAQLALGDALAVALLDARGFSKDDFALTHPGGSLGRRLLVHVRDLMHTGTELPVVGPDTLLRDALLEMTDKRLGMTAVVDADGKLTGIFTDGDLRRALDRGCEIRITGVASVMSHNPRRIHPDKLAAEAVHVMQTHQVFALLVTDEQDRLVGALSMHDLLRAGVV
;
A
#
# COMPACT_ATOMS: atom_id res chain seq x y z
N ALA A 1 26.35 -7.66 -31.26
CA ALA A 1 26.89 -6.52 -30.51
C ALA A 1 28.02 -7.00 -29.60
N ASP A 2 29.09 -6.21 -29.47
CA ASP A 2 30.15 -6.50 -28.50
C ASP A 2 29.61 -6.38 -27.07
N PRO A 3 29.58 -7.43 -26.25
CA PRO A 3 29.02 -7.38 -24.91
C PRO A 3 29.65 -6.31 -24.00
N GLN A 4 30.99 -6.10 -24.15
CA GLN A 4 31.69 -5.08 -23.38
C GLN A 4 31.30 -3.65 -23.80
N ALA A 5 31.04 -3.41 -25.09
CA ALA A 5 30.55 -2.12 -25.58
C ALA A 5 29.15 -1.81 -25.07
N VAL A 6 28.25 -2.82 -25.02
CA VAL A 6 26.92 -2.69 -24.49
C VAL A 6 26.95 -2.32 -22.99
N LEU A 7 27.75 -3.01 -22.18
CA LEU A 7 27.90 -2.72 -20.75
C LEU A 7 28.49 -1.33 -20.48
N ARG A 8 29.51 -0.92 -21.27
CA ARG A 8 30.05 0.45 -21.17
C ARG A 8 29.00 1.51 -21.45
N LEU A 9 28.19 1.33 -22.51
CA LEU A 9 27.14 2.29 -22.86
C LEU A 9 26.07 2.37 -21.76
N ALA A 10 25.62 1.23 -21.24
CA ALA A 10 24.65 1.18 -20.14
C ALA A 10 25.18 1.93 -18.90
N LYS A 11 26.44 1.69 -18.52
CA LYS A 11 27.08 2.38 -17.40
C LYS A 11 27.16 3.89 -17.64
N THR A 12 27.60 4.32 -18.82
CA THR A 12 27.68 5.74 -19.19
C THR A 12 26.30 6.40 -19.11
N THR A 13 25.22 5.72 -19.55
CA THR A 13 23.84 6.21 -19.43
C THR A 13 23.48 6.49 -17.98
N LEU A 14 23.71 5.52 -17.08
CA LEU A 14 23.44 5.69 -15.66
C LEU A 14 24.28 6.80 -15.02
N ASP A 15 25.58 6.87 -15.37
CA ASP A 15 26.48 7.92 -14.85
C ASP A 15 25.99 9.34 -15.25
N ILE A 16 25.45 9.51 -16.46
CA ILE A 16 24.88 10.79 -16.92
C ILE A 16 23.60 11.14 -16.15
N GLU A 17 22.72 10.16 -15.92
CA GLU A 17 21.49 10.39 -15.16
C GLU A 17 21.78 10.72 -13.69
N ILE A 18 22.76 10.04 -13.08
CA ILE A 18 23.22 10.34 -11.71
C ILE A 18 23.76 11.76 -11.61
N ALA A 19 24.59 12.19 -12.58
CA ALA A 19 25.11 13.55 -12.62
C ALA A 19 23.97 14.58 -12.72
N GLY A 20 22.99 14.36 -13.60
CA GLY A 20 21.82 15.23 -13.73
C GLY A 20 20.98 15.34 -12.44
N LEU A 21 20.79 14.23 -11.74
CA LEU A 21 20.12 14.24 -10.43
C LEU A 21 20.89 15.02 -9.37
N SER A 22 22.23 14.90 -9.35
CA SER A 22 23.08 15.65 -8.43
C SER A 22 22.99 17.16 -8.70
N GLU A 23 23.01 17.57 -9.95
CA GLU A 23 22.84 18.98 -10.36
C GLU A 23 21.48 19.54 -9.92
N VAL A 24 20.38 18.79 -10.07
CA VAL A 24 19.04 19.18 -9.61
C VAL A 24 19.02 19.32 -8.08
N ALA A 25 19.59 18.36 -7.35
CA ALA A 25 19.63 18.41 -5.90
C ALA A 25 20.38 19.62 -5.36
N GLU A 26 21.48 20.02 -6.02
CA GLU A 26 22.26 21.22 -5.64
C GLU A 26 21.50 22.55 -5.91
N ARG A 27 20.55 22.55 -6.85
CA ARG A 27 19.74 23.73 -7.18
C ARG A 27 18.43 23.84 -6.43
N LEU A 28 18.09 22.88 -5.52
CA LEU A 28 16.91 23.01 -4.68
C LEU A 28 17.03 24.25 -3.78
N ASP A 29 16.02 25.10 -3.82
CA ASP A 29 15.98 26.39 -3.14
C ASP A 29 14.63 26.68 -2.47
N GLY A 30 14.35 27.96 -2.19
CA GLY A 30 13.10 28.41 -1.58
C GLY A 30 11.86 28.12 -2.41
N ASP A 31 11.96 28.04 -3.73
CA ASP A 31 10.82 27.74 -4.59
C ASP A 31 10.30 26.32 -4.38
N PHE A 32 11.18 25.37 -4.06
CA PHE A 32 10.74 24.04 -3.65
C PHE A 32 9.90 24.08 -2.36
N VAL A 33 10.29 24.90 -1.39
CA VAL A 33 9.52 25.09 -0.14
C VAL A 33 8.18 25.74 -0.44
N HIS A 34 8.14 26.78 -1.26
CA HIS A 34 6.91 27.44 -1.70
C HIS A 34 5.96 26.49 -2.43
N ALA A 35 6.49 25.56 -3.25
CA ALA A 35 5.68 24.56 -3.92
C ALA A 35 5.02 23.59 -2.92
N VAL A 36 5.77 23.13 -1.92
CA VAL A 36 5.23 22.30 -0.82
C VAL A 36 4.13 23.07 -0.07
N GLU A 37 4.37 24.31 0.33
CA GLU A 37 3.41 25.15 1.04
C GLU A 37 2.14 25.40 0.23
N ALA A 38 2.25 25.70 -1.06
CA ALA A 38 1.12 25.90 -1.97
C ALA A 38 0.25 24.64 -2.07
N ILE A 39 0.87 23.45 -2.15
CA ILE A 39 0.14 22.19 -2.21
C ILE A 39 -0.46 21.81 -0.84
N LEU A 40 0.21 22.12 0.27
CA LEU A 40 -0.37 21.93 1.61
C LEU A 40 -1.59 22.81 1.86
N ALA A 41 -1.58 24.03 1.34
CA ALA A 41 -2.71 24.96 1.41
C ALA A 41 -3.85 24.63 0.46
N CYS A 42 -3.65 23.74 -0.52
CA CYS A 42 -4.63 23.31 -1.49
C CYS A 42 -5.82 22.64 -0.82
N ARG A 43 -7.04 23.14 -1.08
CA ARG A 43 -8.29 22.56 -0.57
C ARG A 43 -8.95 21.60 -1.55
N GLY A 44 -8.49 21.58 -2.81
CA GLY A 44 -8.94 20.71 -3.88
C GLY A 44 -7.92 19.59 -4.14
N ARG A 45 -7.49 19.49 -5.38
CA ARG A 45 -6.57 18.45 -5.86
C ARG A 45 -5.37 19.06 -6.56
N VAL A 46 -4.27 18.32 -6.59
CA VAL A 46 -3.14 18.64 -7.46
C VAL A 46 -3.43 18.10 -8.87
N VAL A 47 -3.55 18.99 -9.84
CA VAL A 47 -3.77 18.64 -11.25
C VAL A 47 -2.42 18.65 -11.95
N VAL A 48 -1.93 17.49 -12.34
CA VAL A 48 -0.63 17.34 -13.00
C VAL A 48 -0.83 17.24 -14.51
N SER A 49 -0.09 18.03 -15.28
CA SER A 49 -0.18 18.05 -16.76
C SER A 49 1.19 17.95 -17.41
N GLY A 50 1.26 17.33 -18.59
CA GLY A 50 2.47 17.20 -19.38
C GLY A 50 2.21 16.52 -20.72
N MET A 51 3.06 16.78 -21.72
CA MET A 51 2.99 16.16 -23.03
C MET A 51 4.05 15.08 -23.24
N GLY A 52 3.75 14.08 -24.06
CA GLY A 52 4.71 13.05 -24.47
C GLY A 52 5.38 12.34 -23.29
N LYS A 53 6.71 12.33 -23.25
CA LYS A 53 7.49 11.71 -22.16
C LYS A 53 7.25 12.40 -20.82
N SER A 54 7.20 13.74 -20.77
CA SER A 54 6.85 14.48 -19.55
C SER A 54 5.43 14.17 -19.08
N GLY A 55 4.49 13.85 -19.98
CA GLY A 55 3.15 13.40 -19.64
C GLY A 55 3.14 12.04 -18.95
N HIS A 56 3.96 11.09 -19.38
CA HIS A 56 4.11 9.79 -18.68
C HIS A 56 4.69 9.97 -17.27
N ILE A 57 5.69 10.85 -17.13
CA ILE A 57 6.25 11.22 -15.83
C ILE A 57 5.20 11.91 -14.97
N GLY A 58 4.44 12.86 -15.51
CA GLY A 58 3.35 13.52 -14.79
C GLY A 58 2.28 12.58 -14.28
N ARG A 59 1.91 11.54 -15.04
CA ARG A 59 1.00 10.49 -14.59
C ARG A 59 1.56 9.75 -13.36
N LYS A 60 2.86 9.41 -13.39
CA LYS A 60 3.53 8.75 -12.24
C LYS A 60 3.55 9.67 -11.02
N ILE A 61 3.87 10.94 -11.19
CA ILE A 61 3.88 11.94 -10.10
C ILE A 61 2.48 12.07 -9.48
N ALA A 62 1.43 12.21 -10.29
CA ALA A 62 0.06 12.29 -9.82
C ALA A 62 -0.34 11.03 -9.02
N ALA A 63 0.03 9.84 -9.52
CA ALA A 63 -0.22 8.56 -8.82
C ALA A 63 0.53 8.49 -7.49
N THR A 64 1.80 8.92 -7.45
CA THR A 64 2.59 8.96 -6.22
C THR A 64 1.97 9.90 -5.19
N LEU A 65 1.62 11.14 -5.58
CA LEU A 65 0.94 12.11 -4.71
C LEU A 65 -0.34 11.51 -4.12
N ALA A 66 -1.20 10.93 -4.96
CA ALA A 66 -2.46 10.35 -4.54
C ALA A 66 -2.25 9.19 -3.55
N SER A 67 -1.25 8.33 -3.79
CA SER A 67 -0.94 7.18 -2.93
C SER A 67 -0.25 7.55 -1.62
N THR A 68 0.29 8.76 -1.53
CA THR A 68 1.00 9.28 -0.34
C THR A 68 0.22 10.38 0.40
N GLY A 69 -1.10 10.45 0.20
CA GLY A 69 -1.99 11.29 0.99
C GLY A 69 -2.25 12.70 0.44
N THR A 70 -1.77 13.02 -0.77
CA THR A 70 -2.08 14.27 -1.47
C THR A 70 -3.03 13.97 -2.64
N PRO A 71 -4.31 14.36 -2.59
CA PRO A 71 -5.25 14.13 -3.69
C PRO A 71 -4.75 14.74 -4.99
N ALA A 72 -4.53 13.91 -6.00
CA ALA A 72 -3.98 14.34 -7.28
C ALA A 72 -4.54 13.51 -8.45
N PHE A 73 -4.54 14.09 -9.64
CA PHE A 73 -4.82 13.37 -10.88
C PHE A 73 -4.05 13.98 -12.04
N PHE A 74 -3.88 13.19 -13.10
CA PHE A 74 -3.25 13.65 -14.32
C PHE A 74 -4.31 14.12 -15.32
N MET A 75 -4.11 15.31 -15.91
CA MET A 75 -4.92 15.88 -16.97
C MET A 75 -4.05 16.06 -18.22
N HIS A 76 -4.41 15.38 -19.31
CA HIS A 76 -3.69 15.52 -20.57
C HIS A 76 -3.99 16.90 -21.21
N PRO A 77 -2.97 17.71 -21.60
CA PRO A 77 -3.20 19.05 -22.13
C PRO A 77 -4.10 19.08 -23.35
N GLY A 78 -3.99 18.10 -24.25
CA GLY A 78 -4.88 17.98 -25.42
C GLY A 78 -6.34 17.79 -25.03
N GLU A 79 -6.65 16.94 -24.04
CA GLU A 79 -8.02 16.73 -23.55
C GLU A 79 -8.53 17.96 -22.80
N ALA A 80 -7.65 18.60 -22.03
CA ALA A 80 -7.96 19.84 -21.34
C ALA A 80 -8.42 20.95 -22.30
N ALA A 81 -7.77 21.10 -23.44
CA ALA A 81 -8.14 22.06 -24.48
C ALA A 81 -9.53 21.77 -25.10
N HIS A 82 -10.02 20.52 -24.98
CA HIS A 82 -11.30 20.08 -25.55
C HIS A 82 -12.39 19.80 -24.50
N GLY A 83 -12.19 20.25 -23.24
CA GLY A 83 -13.27 20.23 -22.23
C GLY A 83 -12.85 19.80 -20.84
N ASP A 84 -11.84 18.94 -20.68
CA ASP A 84 -11.42 18.44 -19.37
C ASP A 84 -10.89 19.54 -18.42
N LEU A 85 -10.54 20.71 -18.96
CA LEU A 85 -10.25 21.89 -18.16
C LEU A 85 -11.41 22.29 -17.22
N GLY A 86 -12.65 21.84 -17.52
CA GLY A 86 -13.81 21.97 -16.64
C GLY A 86 -13.68 21.23 -15.31
N MET A 87 -12.78 20.25 -15.21
CA MET A 87 -12.49 19.54 -13.94
C MET A 87 -11.64 20.36 -12.97
N VAL A 88 -10.99 21.44 -13.44
CA VAL A 88 -10.12 22.29 -12.65
C VAL A 88 -10.92 23.39 -11.99
N THR A 89 -10.81 23.52 -10.68
CA THR A 89 -11.48 24.53 -9.88
C THR A 89 -10.49 25.48 -9.21
N GLY A 90 -10.93 26.63 -8.74
CA GLY A 90 -10.08 27.58 -8.01
C GLY A 90 -9.55 27.05 -6.65
N ALA A 91 -10.00 25.87 -6.20
CA ALA A 91 -9.48 25.21 -5.01
C ALA A 91 -8.27 24.28 -5.28
N ASP A 92 -7.96 24.04 -6.57
CA ASP A 92 -6.90 23.13 -6.99
C ASP A 92 -5.53 23.85 -7.10
N VAL A 93 -4.47 23.07 -7.28
CA VAL A 93 -3.13 23.52 -7.68
C VAL A 93 -2.80 22.84 -9.01
N TRP A 94 -2.29 23.59 -9.98
CA TRP A 94 -1.85 23.04 -11.26
C TRP A 94 -0.33 22.89 -11.30
N VAL A 95 0.15 21.66 -11.64
CA VAL A 95 1.58 21.36 -11.82
C VAL A 95 1.80 20.96 -13.27
N ALA A 96 2.52 21.76 -14.03
CA ALA A 96 2.79 21.52 -15.45
C ALA A 96 4.26 21.12 -15.68
N LEU A 97 4.47 20.02 -16.42
CA LEU A 97 5.79 19.47 -16.76
C LEU A 97 6.09 19.69 -18.25
N SER A 98 7.20 20.35 -18.52
CA SER A 98 7.73 20.51 -19.88
C SER A 98 9.25 20.75 -19.83
N ASN A 99 10.07 19.86 -20.37
CA ASN A 99 11.53 20.04 -20.32
C ASN A 99 11.97 21.31 -21.06
N SER A 100 11.40 21.61 -22.24
CA SER A 100 11.66 22.86 -22.98
C SER A 100 11.00 24.07 -22.35
N GLY A 101 9.85 23.86 -21.66
CA GLY A 101 8.98 24.92 -21.19
C GLY A 101 8.23 25.67 -22.30
N GLU A 102 8.26 25.14 -23.54
CA GLU A 102 7.68 25.75 -24.75
C GLU A 102 6.65 24.86 -25.46
N SER A 103 5.98 23.97 -24.71
CA SER A 103 4.93 23.10 -25.26
C SER A 103 3.66 23.92 -25.53
N ASP A 104 3.30 24.10 -26.79
CA ASP A 104 2.14 24.92 -27.23
C ASP A 104 0.84 24.46 -26.54
N GLU A 105 0.62 23.14 -26.41
CA GLU A 105 -0.58 22.58 -25.81
C GLU A 105 -0.70 22.92 -24.32
N ILE A 106 0.42 23.03 -23.60
CA ILE A 106 0.43 23.42 -22.19
C ILE A 106 0.26 24.92 -22.06
N LEU A 107 1.00 25.71 -22.89
CA LEU A 107 0.93 27.15 -22.88
C LEU A 107 -0.47 27.68 -23.22
N ALA A 108 -1.19 27.01 -24.13
CA ALA A 108 -2.57 27.34 -24.45
C ALA A 108 -3.54 27.27 -23.26
N LEU A 109 -3.23 26.49 -22.24
CA LEU A 109 -4.06 26.35 -21.01
C LEU A 109 -3.79 27.46 -19.99
N VAL A 110 -2.59 28.05 -19.99
CA VAL A 110 -2.14 29.00 -18.96
C VAL A 110 -3.13 30.17 -18.75
N PRO A 111 -3.64 30.86 -19.79
CA PRO A 111 -4.58 31.95 -19.57
C PRO A 111 -5.86 31.53 -18.86
N SER A 112 -6.33 30.31 -19.12
CA SER A 112 -7.53 29.76 -18.50
C SER A 112 -7.30 29.33 -17.04
N ILE A 113 -6.14 28.79 -16.73
CA ILE A 113 -5.71 28.43 -15.37
C ILE A 113 -5.58 29.69 -14.51
N LYS A 114 -4.86 30.71 -15.00
CA LYS A 114 -4.69 32.00 -14.31
C LYS A 114 -6.03 32.71 -14.05
N ARG A 115 -6.95 32.69 -15.02
CA ARG A 115 -8.28 33.30 -14.86
C ARG A 115 -9.10 32.65 -13.75
N ARG A 116 -8.87 31.37 -13.45
CA ARG A 116 -9.51 30.65 -12.35
C ARG A 116 -8.85 30.91 -10.98
N GLY A 117 -7.72 31.62 -10.96
CA GLY A 117 -6.95 31.87 -9.74
C GLY A 117 -6.31 30.60 -9.15
N VAL A 118 -6.02 29.62 -10.00
CA VAL A 118 -5.37 28.37 -9.60
C VAL A 118 -3.87 28.60 -9.45
N PRO A 119 -3.25 28.35 -8.29
CA PRO A 119 -1.80 28.39 -8.14
C PRO A 119 -1.12 27.47 -9.15
N PHE A 120 -0.10 28.01 -9.83
CA PHE A 120 0.55 27.35 -10.94
C PHE A 120 2.04 27.09 -10.63
N ILE A 121 2.43 25.81 -10.62
CA ILE A 121 3.79 25.34 -10.45
C ILE A 121 4.27 24.78 -11.79
N ALA A 122 5.40 25.28 -12.32
CA ALA A 122 6.03 24.74 -13.51
C ALA A 122 7.28 23.92 -13.14
N ILE A 123 7.41 22.72 -13.71
CA ILE A 123 8.62 21.90 -13.66
C ILE A 123 9.23 21.92 -15.05
N THR A 124 10.31 22.67 -15.25
CA THR A 124 10.96 22.81 -16.57
C THR A 124 12.47 22.67 -16.44
N GLY A 125 13.12 22.38 -17.58
CA GLY A 125 14.60 22.38 -17.67
C GLY A 125 15.21 23.75 -18.04
N LYS A 126 14.38 24.79 -18.14
CA LYS A 126 14.81 26.13 -18.55
C LYS A 126 14.05 27.22 -17.78
N ALA A 127 14.76 27.95 -16.92
CA ALA A 127 14.18 29.01 -16.11
C ALA A 127 13.71 30.23 -16.92
N ASP A 128 14.25 30.43 -18.13
CA ASP A 128 13.89 31.50 -19.05
C ASP A 128 12.78 31.12 -20.05
N SER A 129 12.23 29.90 -19.93
CA SER A 129 11.14 29.44 -20.78
C SER A 129 9.81 30.14 -20.49
N SER A 130 8.94 30.20 -21.53
CA SER A 130 7.61 30.80 -21.42
C SER A 130 6.81 30.20 -20.27
N LEU A 131 6.84 28.87 -20.07
CA LEU A 131 6.11 28.19 -18.99
C LEU A 131 6.64 28.56 -17.61
N ALA A 132 7.97 28.65 -17.44
CA ALA A 132 8.60 29.05 -16.19
C ALA A 132 8.28 30.50 -15.83
N GLN A 133 8.29 31.42 -16.80
CA GLN A 133 7.98 32.84 -16.58
C GLN A 133 6.49 33.09 -16.27
N GLU A 134 5.60 32.25 -16.75
CA GLU A 134 4.16 32.33 -16.50
C GLU A 134 3.75 31.68 -15.18
N ALA A 135 4.58 30.81 -14.59
CA ALA A 135 4.28 30.12 -13.36
C ALA A 135 4.41 31.05 -12.12
N ASP A 136 3.62 30.75 -11.08
CA ASP A 136 3.78 31.39 -9.76
C ASP A 136 5.02 30.85 -9.06
N ILE A 137 5.37 29.58 -9.30
CA ILE A 137 6.52 28.89 -8.73
C ILE A 137 7.18 28.05 -9.83
N HIS A 138 8.51 28.16 -9.94
CA HIS A 138 9.29 27.37 -10.91
C HIS A 138 10.22 26.39 -10.19
N LEU A 139 10.15 25.12 -10.57
CA LEU A 139 11.06 24.08 -10.11
C LEU A 139 11.98 23.68 -11.29
N ASP A 140 13.27 23.93 -11.12
CA ASP A 140 14.28 23.66 -12.16
C ASP A 140 14.67 22.18 -12.18
N SER A 141 14.25 21.46 -13.24
CA SER A 141 14.62 20.08 -13.54
C SER A 141 15.69 19.96 -14.65
N GLY A 142 16.37 21.05 -14.97
CA GLY A 142 17.37 21.10 -16.04
C GLY A 142 18.52 20.12 -15.81
N VAL A 143 18.98 19.52 -16.92
CA VAL A 143 20.14 18.63 -16.96
C VAL A 143 21.08 19.09 -18.06
N ALA A 144 22.39 18.90 -17.87
CA ALA A 144 23.40 19.35 -18.81
C ALA A 144 23.27 18.68 -20.18
N ARG A 145 22.85 17.39 -20.21
CA ARG A 145 22.65 16.63 -21.44
C ARG A 145 21.76 15.40 -21.20
N GLU A 146 21.22 14.88 -22.30
CA GLU A 146 20.54 13.58 -22.30
C GLU A 146 21.55 12.43 -22.32
N ALA A 147 21.19 11.28 -21.75
CA ALA A 147 22.03 10.07 -21.79
C ALA A 147 22.01 9.38 -23.17
N CYS A 148 21.09 9.76 -24.04
CA CYS A 148 21.04 9.31 -25.42
C CYS A 148 22.28 9.77 -26.19
N PRO A 149 22.99 8.90 -26.94
CA PRO A 149 24.17 9.27 -27.71
C PRO A 149 23.92 10.40 -28.72
N LEU A 150 22.68 10.55 -29.18
CA LEU A 150 22.27 11.64 -30.09
C LEU A 150 21.83 12.91 -29.33
N ASN A 151 21.79 12.90 -28.03
CA ASN A 151 21.27 13.98 -27.18
C ASN A 151 19.83 14.41 -27.53
N LEU A 152 19.00 13.51 -28.05
CA LEU A 152 17.64 13.82 -28.56
C LEU A 152 16.55 13.12 -27.73
N ALA A 153 16.75 11.87 -27.33
CA ALA A 153 15.74 11.12 -26.59
C ALA A 153 15.72 11.57 -25.13
N PRO A 154 14.58 12.00 -24.59
CA PRO A 154 14.46 12.35 -23.17
C PRO A 154 14.78 11.13 -22.28
N THR A 155 15.80 11.28 -21.45
CA THR A 155 16.34 10.27 -20.52
C THR A 155 16.71 10.94 -19.21
N ALA A 156 17.85 11.58 -19.09
CA ALA A 156 18.26 12.30 -17.89
C ALA A 156 17.25 13.39 -17.49
N SER A 157 16.68 14.14 -18.45
CA SER A 157 15.66 15.15 -18.19
C SER A 157 14.39 14.55 -17.58
N THR A 158 13.93 13.40 -18.09
CA THR A 158 12.72 12.74 -17.55
C THR A 158 13.00 12.09 -16.19
N THR A 159 14.18 11.56 -15.98
CA THR A 159 14.62 11.04 -14.68
C THR A 159 14.69 12.16 -13.63
N ALA A 160 15.21 13.33 -14.00
CA ALA A 160 15.23 14.51 -13.14
C ALA A 160 13.82 15.00 -12.77
N GLN A 161 12.90 15.13 -13.75
CA GLN A 161 11.51 15.49 -13.50
C GLN A 161 10.83 14.49 -12.54
N LEU A 162 11.06 13.19 -12.74
CA LEU A 162 10.52 12.15 -11.89
C LEU A 162 11.02 12.26 -10.45
N ALA A 163 12.33 12.37 -10.27
CA ALA A 163 12.96 12.46 -8.95
C ALA A 163 12.50 13.71 -8.19
N LEU A 164 12.39 14.85 -8.89
CA LEU A 164 11.89 16.10 -8.29
C LEU A 164 10.42 15.97 -7.85
N GLY A 165 9.58 15.32 -8.66
CA GLY A 165 8.20 15.01 -8.31
C GLY A 165 8.08 14.04 -7.13
N ASP A 166 8.99 13.07 -7.02
CA ASP A 166 9.05 12.16 -5.86
C ASP A 166 9.51 12.88 -4.59
N ALA A 167 10.49 13.77 -4.71
CA ALA A 167 10.93 14.63 -3.60
C ALA A 167 9.77 15.48 -3.07
N LEU A 168 8.97 16.06 -3.99
CA LEU A 168 7.77 16.84 -3.63
C LEU A 168 6.74 15.97 -2.90
N ALA A 169 6.46 14.77 -3.40
CA ALA A 169 5.49 13.85 -2.80
C ALA A 169 5.95 13.38 -1.40
N VAL A 170 7.25 13.12 -1.22
CA VAL A 170 7.82 12.70 0.07
C VAL A 170 7.81 13.85 1.09
N ALA A 171 8.15 15.07 0.67
CA ALA A 171 8.07 16.25 1.54
C ALA A 171 6.63 16.51 2.01
N LEU A 172 5.64 16.35 1.12
CA LEU A 172 4.22 16.48 1.45
C LEU A 172 3.72 15.36 2.37
N LEU A 173 4.16 14.11 2.15
CA LEU A 173 3.87 12.97 3.00
C LEU A 173 4.33 13.23 4.44
N ASP A 174 5.57 13.69 4.61
CA ASP A 174 6.15 14.00 5.92
C ASP A 174 5.41 15.17 6.60
N ALA A 175 5.19 16.26 5.87
CA ALA A 175 4.50 17.43 6.38
C ALA A 175 3.04 17.16 6.79
N ARG A 176 2.37 16.18 6.16
CA ARG A 176 1.02 15.72 6.52
C ARG A 176 1.00 14.71 7.67
N GLY A 177 2.15 14.20 8.11
CA GLY A 177 2.23 13.11 9.09
C GLY A 177 1.60 11.80 8.59
N PHE A 178 1.67 11.54 7.27
CA PHE A 178 1.07 10.37 6.63
C PHE A 178 1.69 9.08 7.16
N SER A 179 0.85 8.23 7.75
CA SER A 179 1.27 7.02 8.47
C SER A 179 1.26 5.77 7.59
N LYS A 180 1.77 4.65 8.14
CA LYS A 180 1.65 3.33 7.51
C LYS A 180 0.19 2.88 7.40
N ASP A 181 -0.63 3.27 8.35
CA ASP A 181 -2.06 2.92 8.36
C ASP A 181 -2.80 3.69 7.26
N ASP A 182 -2.47 4.96 7.03
CA ASP A 182 -2.99 5.75 5.91
C ASP A 182 -2.56 5.14 4.56
N PHE A 183 -1.30 4.67 4.47
CA PHE A 183 -0.82 3.99 3.28
C PHE A 183 -1.57 2.69 3.00
N ALA A 184 -1.90 1.92 4.04
CA ALA A 184 -2.70 0.70 3.91
C ALA A 184 -4.11 0.99 3.38
N LEU A 185 -4.75 2.07 3.86
CA LEU A 185 -6.07 2.51 3.38
C LEU A 185 -6.07 2.87 1.89
N THR A 186 -4.98 3.46 1.39
CA THR A 186 -4.83 3.78 -0.04
C THR A 186 -4.42 2.57 -0.91
N HIS A 187 -3.93 1.48 -0.28
CA HIS A 187 -3.48 0.25 -0.95
C HIS A 187 -4.12 -1.02 -0.38
N PRO A 188 -5.47 -1.14 -0.35
CA PRO A 188 -6.16 -2.25 0.33
C PRO A 188 -5.81 -3.64 -0.24
N GLY A 189 -5.50 -3.72 -1.53
CA GLY A 189 -5.09 -4.96 -2.20
C GLY A 189 -3.62 -5.36 -2.03
N GLY A 190 -2.78 -4.50 -1.47
CA GLY A 190 -1.37 -4.78 -1.22
C GLY A 190 -1.14 -5.66 0.02
N SER A 191 0.05 -6.26 0.14
CA SER A 191 0.42 -7.07 1.31
C SER A 191 0.34 -6.28 2.62
N LEU A 192 0.76 -5.01 2.59
CA LEU A 192 0.67 -4.12 3.75
C LEU A 192 -0.79 -3.82 4.12
N GLY A 193 -1.66 -3.55 3.13
CA GLY A 193 -3.09 -3.32 3.35
C GLY A 193 -3.76 -4.54 4.00
N ARG A 194 -3.52 -5.75 3.49
CA ARG A 194 -4.04 -6.97 4.10
C ARG A 194 -3.59 -7.15 5.55
N ARG A 195 -2.32 -6.88 5.86
CA ARG A 195 -1.79 -7.01 7.23
C ARG A 195 -2.38 -6.01 8.21
N LEU A 196 -2.72 -4.80 7.77
CA LEU A 196 -3.18 -3.71 8.63
C LEU A 196 -4.71 -3.53 8.66
N LEU A 197 -5.45 -4.10 7.71
CA LEU A 197 -6.89 -3.89 7.59
C LEU A 197 -7.73 -5.14 7.82
N VAL A 198 -7.16 -6.34 7.70
CA VAL A 198 -7.92 -7.59 7.86
C VAL A 198 -7.99 -7.97 9.33
N HIS A 199 -9.21 -8.15 9.84
CA HIS A 199 -9.46 -8.59 11.20
C HIS A 199 -9.66 -10.12 11.26
N VAL A 200 -9.56 -10.67 12.45
CA VAL A 200 -9.80 -12.11 12.71
C VAL A 200 -11.21 -12.50 12.26
N ARG A 201 -12.22 -11.68 12.53
CA ARG A 201 -13.62 -11.92 12.13
C ARG A 201 -13.83 -12.06 10.63
N ASP A 202 -12.95 -11.47 9.80
CA ASP A 202 -13.07 -11.51 8.34
C ASP A 202 -12.60 -12.84 7.75
N LEU A 203 -11.82 -13.63 8.54
CA LEU A 203 -11.17 -14.87 8.12
C LEU A 203 -11.58 -16.11 8.93
N MET A 204 -12.17 -15.92 10.11
CA MET A 204 -12.51 -17.03 11.01
C MET A 204 -13.64 -17.89 10.46
N HIS A 205 -13.58 -19.17 10.70
CA HIS A 205 -14.68 -20.10 10.52
C HIS A 205 -15.72 -19.91 11.60
N THR A 206 -17.01 -19.96 11.24
CA THR A 206 -18.15 -19.71 12.15
C THR A 206 -19.28 -20.70 11.89
N GLY A 207 -20.27 -20.76 12.79
CA GLY A 207 -21.49 -21.55 12.61
C GLY A 207 -21.20 -23.02 12.35
N THR A 208 -21.71 -23.56 11.25
CA THR A 208 -21.56 -24.98 10.89
C THR A 208 -20.16 -25.40 10.51
N GLU A 209 -19.26 -24.46 10.22
CA GLU A 209 -17.86 -24.76 9.91
C GLU A 209 -16.98 -24.87 11.16
N LEU A 210 -17.50 -24.45 12.31
CA LEU A 210 -16.77 -24.44 13.57
C LEU A 210 -16.77 -25.85 14.19
N PRO A 211 -15.59 -26.46 14.42
CA PRO A 211 -15.51 -27.76 15.09
C PRO A 211 -15.77 -27.61 16.59
N VAL A 212 -16.90 -28.12 17.06
CA VAL A 212 -17.35 -27.95 18.44
C VAL A 212 -17.92 -29.25 18.99
N VAL A 213 -17.49 -29.61 20.19
CA VAL A 213 -18.04 -30.74 20.96
C VAL A 213 -18.28 -30.36 22.40
N GLY A 214 -19.14 -31.09 23.08
CA GLY A 214 -19.33 -31.00 24.53
C GLY A 214 -18.25 -31.77 25.32
N PRO A 215 -18.08 -31.50 26.63
CA PRO A 215 -17.05 -32.15 27.47
C PRO A 215 -17.23 -33.66 27.61
N ASP A 216 -18.45 -34.15 27.53
CA ASP A 216 -18.79 -35.57 27.65
C ASP A 216 -18.69 -36.35 26.32
N THR A 217 -18.35 -35.67 25.22
CA THR A 217 -18.20 -36.31 23.91
C THR A 217 -17.05 -37.30 23.91
N LEU A 218 -17.28 -38.49 23.35
CA LEU A 218 -16.22 -39.51 23.22
C LEU A 218 -15.16 -39.06 22.22
N LEU A 219 -13.91 -39.49 22.44
CA LEU A 219 -12.82 -39.15 21.51
C LEU A 219 -13.09 -39.54 20.07
N ARG A 220 -13.76 -40.68 19.83
CA ARG A 220 -14.17 -41.12 18.51
C ARG A 220 -14.97 -40.04 17.80
N ASP A 221 -15.95 -39.47 18.49
CA ASP A 221 -16.89 -38.51 17.89
C ASP A 221 -16.23 -37.12 17.77
N ALA A 222 -15.37 -36.74 18.70
CA ALA A 222 -14.54 -35.53 18.60
C ALA A 222 -13.57 -35.60 17.42
N LEU A 223 -13.00 -36.76 17.11
CA LEU A 223 -12.13 -36.97 15.94
C LEU A 223 -12.90 -36.91 14.64
N LEU A 224 -14.15 -37.40 14.60
CA LEU A 224 -15.01 -37.28 13.43
C LEU A 224 -15.31 -35.79 13.14
N GLU A 225 -15.67 -35.01 14.16
CA GLU A 225 -15.90 -33.57 14.06
C GLU A 225 -14.66 -32.84 13.55
N MET A 226 -13.50 -33.11 14.14
CA MET A 226 -12.22 -32.53 13.74
C MET A 226 -11.86 -32.83 12.29
N THR A 227 -12.14 -34.05 11.82
CA THR A 227 -11.87 -34.50 10.45
C THR A 227 -12.84 -33.86 9.46
N ASP A 228 -14.12 -33.77 9.81
CA ASP A 228 -15.16 -33.15 8.96
C ASP A 228 -14.86 -31.66 8.72
N LYS A 229 -14.51 -30.92 9.76
CA LYS A 229 -14.23 -29.49 9.70
C LYS A 229 -12.82 -29.13 9.21
N ARG A 230 -11.89 -30.08 9.17
CA ARG A 230 -10.52 -29.93 8.58
C ARG A 230 -9.65 -28.85 9.19
N LEU A 231 -9.89 -28.44 10.43
CA LEU A 231 -9.07 -27.42 11.12
C LEU A 231 -7.97 -28.01 12.01
N GLY A 232 -7.86 -29.36 12.06
CA GLY A 232 -6.84 -30.06 12.88
C GLY A 232 -7.03 -29.89 14.39
N MET A 233 -8.21 -29.40 14.79
CA MET A 233 -8.58 -29.20 16.20
C MET A 233 -10.10 -29.21 16.36
N THR A 234 -10.55 -29.36 17.59
CA THR A 234 -11.94 -29.21 17.99
C THR A 234 -12.03 -28.43 19.29
N ALA A 235 -12.93 -27.48 19.37
CA ALA A 235 -13.22 -26.73 20.58
C ALA A 235 -14.12 -27.55 21.51
N VAL A 236 -13.85 -27.51 22.80
CA VAL A 236 -14.72 -28.10 23.81
C VAL A 236 -15.43 -26.98 24.55
N VAL A 237 -16.77 -26.98 24.50
CA VAL A 237 -17.60 -25.95 25.13
C VAL A 237 -18.58 -26.55 26.10
N ASP A 238 -18.93 -25.78 27.12
CA ASP A 238 -20.00 -26.18 28.08
C ASP A 238 -21.40 -25.94 27.50
N ALA A 239 -22.43 -26.22 28.31
CA ALA A 239 -23.83 -26.07 27.93
C ALA A 239 -24.21 -24.60 27.62
N ASP A 240 -23.48 -23.62 28.12
CA ASP A 240 -23.68 -22.20 27.92
C ASP A 240 -22.86 -21.66 26.73
N GLY A 241 -22.16 -22.55 26.00
CA GLY A 241 -21.31 -22.19 24.86
C GLY A 241 -19.97 -21.57 25.25
N LYS A 242 -19.61 -21.65 26.55
CA LYS A 242 -18.34 -21.13 27.02
C LYS A 242 -17.21 -22.11 26.73
N LEU A 243 -16.08 -21.58 26.29
CA LEU A 243 -14.90 -22.36 25.94
C LEU A 243 -14.24 -22.95 27.20
N THR A 244 -14.14 -24.27 27.25
CA THR A 244 -13.53 -25.04 28.38
C THR A 244 -12.22 -25.69 28.01
N GLY A 245 -11.99 -25.99 26.71
CA GLY A 245 -10.77 -26.63 26.27
C GLY A 245 -10.65 -26.71 24.74
N ILE A 246 -9.56 -27.29 24.31
CA ILE A 246 -9.28 -27.62 22.90
C ILE A 246 -8.71 -29.02 22.80
N PHE A 247 -9.10 -29.77 21.80
CA PHE A 247 -8.53 -31.05 21.45
C PHE A 247 -7.91 -30.99 20.05
N THR A 248 -6.63 -31.36 19.97
CA THR A 248 -5.81 -31.22 18.75
C THR A 248 -5.18 -32.57 18.38
N ASP A 249 -4.56 -32.67 17.17
CA ASP A 249 -3.75 -33.83 16.78
C ASP A 249 -2.62 -34.12 17.79
N GLY A 250 -2.07 -33.08 18.43
CA GLY A 250 -1.06 -33.24 19.50
C GLY A 250 -1.64 -33.88 20.74
N ASP A 251 -2.88 -33.53 21.13
CA ASP A 251 -3.58 -34.13 22.28
C ASP A 251 -3.93 -35.59 21.99
N LEU A 252 -4.39 -35.89 20.77
CA LEU A 252 -4.62 -37.28 20.35
C LEU A 252 -3.38 -38.14 20.49
N ARG A 253 -2.24 -37.66 20.01
CA ARG A 253 -0.98 -38.40 20.08
C ARG A 253 -0.59 -38.70 21.52
N ARG A 254 -0.69 -37.67 22.38
CA ARG A 254 -0.44 -37.84 23.84
C ARG A 254 -1.44 -38.78 24.51
N ALA A 255 -2.70 -38.78 24.11
CA ALA A 255 -3.71 -39.70 24.65
C ALA A 255 -3.41 -41.14 24.26
N LEU A 256 -3.03 -41.40 23.01
CA LEU A 256 -2.63 -42.74 22.54
C LEU A 256 -1.38 -43.24 23.24
N ASP A 257 -0.36 -42.39 23.42
CA ASP A 257 0.87 -42.75 24.15
C ASP A 257 0.59 -43.17 25.63
N ARG A 258 -0.47 -42.60 26.22
CA ARG A 258 -0.94 -42.95 27.58
C ARG A 258 -1.84 -44.18 27.59
N GLY A 259 -2.09 -44.82 26.48
CA GLY A 259 -2.95 -45.99 26.36
C GLY A 259 -4.45 -45.69 26.44
N CYS A 260 -4.89 -44.48 26.17
CA CYS A 260 -6.31 -44.13 26.17
C CYS A 260 -7.07 -44.85 25.03
N GLU A 261 -8.21 -45.42 25.36
CA GLU A 261 -9.07 -46.13 24.43
C GLU A 261 -10.08 -45.14 23.80
N ILE A 262 -9.95 -44.88 22.50
CA ILE A 262 -10.72 -43.83 21.76
C ILE A 262 -12.24 -44.03 21.90
N ARG A 263 -12.70 -45.25 22.02
CA ARG A 263 -14.13 -45.60 22.02
C ARG A 263 -14.86 -45.34 23.33
N ILE A 264 -14.11 -45.20 24.42
CA ILE A 264 -14.70 -45.06 25.77
C ILE A 264 -14.17 -43.84 26.53
N THR A 265 -13.10 -43.21 26.05
CA THR A 265 -12.52 -42.04 26.70
C THR A 265 -13.27 -40.77 26.29
N GLY A 266 -13.72 -39.98 27.25
CA GLY A 266 -14.32 -38.66 27.03
C GLY A 266 -13.27 -37.61 26.73
N VAL A 267 -13.58 -36.65 25.85
CA VAL A 267 -12.65 -35.61 25.40
C VAL A 267 -12.14 -34.73 26.54
N ALA A 268 -12.96 -34.44 27.52
CA ALA A 268 -12.58 -33.61 28.67
C ALA A 268 -11.39 -34.17 29.48
N SER A 269 -11.17 -35.50 29.48
CA SER A 269 -10.06 -36.14 30.21
C SER A 269 -8.70 -36.02 29.54
N VAL A 270 -8.67 -35.62 28.24
CA VAL A 270 -7.45 -35.59 27.41
C VAL A 270 -7.24 -34.27 26.70
N MET A 271 -8.22 -33.38 26.70
CA MET A 271 -8.13 -32.06 26.08
C MET A 271 -7.07 -31.17 26.75
N SER A 272 -6.57 -30.21 26.06
CA SER A 272 -5.79 -29.11 26.61
C SER A 272 -6.72 -28.07 27.23
N HIS A 273 -6.54 -27.78 28.52
CA HIS A 273 -7.24 -26.69 29.20
C HIS A 273 -6.57 -25.35 28.89
N ASN A 274 -7.33 -24.26 28.96
CA ASN A 274 -6.86 -22.89 28.64
C ASN A 274 -6.24 -22.75 27.26
N PRO A 275 -7.00 -23.06 26.20
CA PRO A 275 -6.52 -22.89 24.82
C PRO A 275 -6.14 -21.44 24.54
N ARG A 276 -5.22 -21.25 23.60
CA ARG A 276 -4.91 -19.91 23.10
C ARG A 276 -6.11 -19.38 22.33
N ARG A 277 -6.50 -18.16 22.63
CA ARG A 277 -7.68 -17.49 22.08
C ARG A 277 -7.36 -16.08 21.64
N ILE A 278 -8.21 -15.55 20.77
CA ILE A 278 -8.10 -14.19 20.25
C ILE A 278 -9.50 -13.60 20.10
N HIS A 279 -9.61 -12.28 20.21
CA HIS A 279 -10.86 -11.57 19.99
C HIS A 279 -11.13 -11.36 18.48
N PRO A 280 -12.37 -11.41 17.99
CA PRO A 280 -12.69 -11.24 16.57
C PRO A 280 -12.28 -9.88 16.00
N ASP A 281 -12.24 -8.83 16.82
CA ASP A 281 -11.86 -7.47 16.39
C ASP A 281 -10.34 -7.23 16.34
N LYS A 282 -9.54 -8.22 16.74
CA LYS A 282 -8.08 -8.14 16.58
C LYS A 282 -7.67 -8.26 15.11
N LEU A 283 -6.55 -7.66 14.77
CA LEU A 283 -6.00 -7.80 13.43
C LEU A 283 -5.55 -9.25 13.16
N ALA A 284 -5.74 -9.71 11.94
CA ALA A 284 -5.24 -11.02 11.52
C ALA A 284 -3.72 -11.15 11.68
N ALA A 285 -2.97 -10.06 11.54
CA ALA A 285 -1.54 -10.03 11.82
C ALA A 285 -1.20 -10.28 13.30
N GLU A 286 -2.07 -9.86 14.23
CA GLU A 286 -1.91 -10.20 15.67
C GLU A 286 -2.13 -11.70 15.89
N ALA A 287 -3.07 -12.33 15.18
CA ALA A 287 -3.27 -13.78 15.23
C ALA A 287 -2.03 -14.54 14.76
N VAL A 288 -1.38 -14.09 13.68
CA VAL A 288 -0.09 -14.66 13.22
C VAL A 288 0.95 -14.59 14.34
N HIS A 289 1.10 -13.44 14.96
CA HIS A 289 2.07 -13.25 16.05
C HIS A 289 1.79 -14.20 17.25
N VAL A 290 0.53 -14.33 17.66
CA VAL A 290 0.13 -15.25 18.74
C VAL A 290 0.44 -16.70 18.36
N MET A 291 0.11 -17.12 17.13
CA MET A 291 0.38 -18.48 16.64
C MET A 291 1.88 -18.79 16.61
N GLN A 292 2.70 -17.86 16.12
CA GLN A 292 4.16 -18.02 16.06
C GLN A 292 4.81 -18.05 17.44
N THR A 293 4.42 -17.13 18.33
CA THR A 293 4.97 -17.03 19.69
C THR A 293 4.69 -18.27 20.51
N HIS A 294 3.49 -18.85 20.35
CA HIS A 294 3.06 -20.02 21.11
C HIS A 294 3.20 -21.34 20.36
N GLN A 295 3.74 -21.31 19.14
CA GLN A 295 3.94 -22.49 18.28
C GLN A 295 2.65 -23.32 18.08
N VAL A 296 1.53 -22.62 17.86
CA VAL A 296 0.23 -23.22 17.56
C VAL A 296 -0.21 -22.90 16.14
N PHE A 297 -0.95 -23.81 15.50
CA PHE A 297 -1.41 -23.66 14.12
C PHE A 297 -2.86 -23.21 14.00
N ALA A 298 -3.58 -23.12 15.12
CA ALA A 298 -4.95 -22.66 15.19
C ALA A 298 -5.21 -21.87 16.48
N LEU A 299 -6.13 -20.94 16.41
CA LEU A 299 -6.64 -20.16 17.53
C LEU A 299 -8.16 -20.29 17.60
N LEU A 300 -8.67 -20.37 18.81
CA LEU A 300 -10.10 -20.21 19.05
C LEU A 300 -10.43 -18.74 19.22
N VAL A 301 -11.55 -18.33 18.64
CA VAL A 301 -11.99 -16.93 18.68
C VAL A 301 -13.14 -16.82 19.67
N THR A 302 -12.99 -15.96 20.69
CA THR A 302 -13.98 -15.76 21.74
C THR A 302 -14.42 -14.32 21.83
N ASP A 303 -15.67 -14.12 22.28
CA ASP A 303 -16.19 -12.80 22.62
C ASP A 303 -15.72 -12.37 24.04
N GLU A 304 -16.18 -11.19 24.48
CA GLU A 304 -15.86 -10.62 25.80
C GLU A 304 -16.39 -11.46 26.97
N GLN A 305 -17.35 -12.35 26.73
CA GLN A 305 -17.92 -13.26 27.73
C GLN A 305 -17.30 -14.65 27.71
N ASP A 306 -16.15 -14.82 27.02
CA ASP A 306 -15.46 -16.10 26.81
C ASP A 306 -16.28 -17.17 26.04
N ARG A 307 -17.33 -16.77 25.31
CA ARG A 307 -18.08 -17.68 24.45
C ARG A 307 -17.35 -17.87 23.13
N LEU A 308 -17.35 -19.09 22.66
CA LEU A 308 -16.76 -19.45 21.37
C LEU A 308 -17.58 -18.85 20.23
N VAL A 309 -16.98 -17.99 19.40
CA VAL A 309 -17.62 -17.35 18.23
C VAL A 309 -16.96 -17.75 16.92
N GLY A 310 -15.76 -18.33 16.94
CA GLY A 310 -15.06 -18.74 15.73
C GLY A 310 -13.80 -19.55 16.00
N ALA A 311 -13.16 -19.95 14.88
CA ALA A 311 -11.84 -20.58 14.88
C ALA A 311 -11.06 -20.11 13.67
N LEU A 312 -9.74 -19.98 13.80
CA LEU A 312 -8.85 -19.48 12.77
C LEU A 312 -7.60 -20.36 12.71
N SER A 313 -7.25 -20.81 11.51
CA SER A 313 -6.02 -21.58 11.28
C SER A 313 -4.92 -20.74 10.61
N MET A 314 -3.67 -21.19 10.71
CA MET A 314 -2.54 -20.60 9.97
C MET A 314 -2.77 -20.67 8.46
N HIS A 315 -3.48 -21.70 7.97
CA HIS A 315 -3.80 -21.86 6.56
C HIS A 315 -4.72 -20.73 6.04
N ASP A 316 -5.69 -20.31 6.84
CA ASP A 316 -6.59 -19.21 6.51
C ASP A 316 -5.82 -17.88 6.37
N LEU A 317 -4.88 -17.63 7.28
CA LEU A 317 -4.00 -16.46 7.27
C LEU A 317 -3.08 -16.45 6.04
N LEU A 318 -2.53 -17.61 5.65
CA LEU A 318 -1.73 -17.77 4.43
C LEU A 318 -2.56 -17.52 3.17
N ARG A 319 -3.77 -18.11 3.08
CA ARG A 319 -4.68 -17.88 1.94
C ARG A 319 -5.09 -16.42 1.79
N ALA A 320 -5.26 -15.72 2.90
CA ALA A 320 -5.59 -14.29 2.91
C ALA A 320 -4.38 -13.39 2.60
N GLY A 321 -3.17 -13.95 2.52
CA GLY A 321 -1.94 -13.18 2.27
C GLY A 321 -1.56 -12.23 3.41
N VAL A 322 -1.90 -12.59 4.64
CA VAL A 322 -1.54 -11.84 5.86
C VAL A 322 -0.13 -12.21 6.35
N VAL A 323 0.33 -13.40 5.96
CA VAL A 323 1.67 -13.94 6.28
C VAL A 323 2.60 -13.73 5.09
#